data_5ea968de7f099d78ad8397ddeb3a6ffb
#
_entry.id   5ea968de7f099d78ad8397ddeb3a6ffb
#
_cell.length_a   1.000
_cell.length_b   1.000
_cell.length_c   1.000
_cell.angle_alpha   90.00
_cell.angle_beta   90.00
_cell.angle_gamma   90.00
#
_symmetry.space_group_name_H-M   'P 1'
#
loop_
_entity.id
_entity.type
_entity.pdbx_description
1 polymer ?
#
loop_
_entity_poly.entity_id
_entity_poly.type
_entity_poly.pdbx_seq_one_letter_code
_entity_poly.pdbx_strand_id
1 'polypeptide(L)'
;MATILLVIIYITFIGLGIPDSLFGTAWPAIYTEFQLPVSYANFVTSIISGGTILSSLLSAKVISRFGTAKVTAVSTALTACALFGFSSANHVLFLCLFAIPLGIGAGAIDTALNNYVALHYKAVHMNFLHCFYGIGVSLSPYLMSLMLSDNGNWRNGYRTVFFVQSGIAAVSILTVPLWKTVRDTLPQGEETISETGFFYLLKQCKVRRACLILIGSCAIEYTCGIWGSTFLVNQKGMAVDVAAKIITLYYIGMACGRFLSGVGSYKFNSWQILKAGQGTMLIAIALLVFPLPALISGFALFLVGLGNAPIFPNMLHLTPSNFGKEISQTVMGIQMSASYLSILLAPVIFGWIAQNISVALFPFYLCVLYVIMISNTILGFCLHPIF
;
A
#
# COMPACT_ATOMS: atom_id res chain seq x y z
N MET A 1 -15.52 -4.39 -23.43
CA MET A 1 -14.09 -4.73 -23.29
C MET A 1 -13.42 -3.95 -22.17
N ALA A 2 -13.56 -2.62 -22.07
CA ALA A 2 -12.98 -1.83 -20.97
C ALA A 2 -13.41 -2.30 -19.56
N THR A 3 -14.67 -2.68 -19.37
CA THR A 3 -15.17 -3.22 -18.10
C THR A 3 -14.53 -4.56 -17.73
N ILE A 4 -14.32 -5.45 -18.73
CA ILE A 4 -13.66 -6.74 -18.50
C ILE A 4 -12.20 -6.51 -18.06
N LEU A 5 -11.49 -5.61 -18.73
CA LEU A 5 -10.12 -5.25 -18.36
C LEU A 5 -10.05 -4.69 -16.93
N LEU A 6 -11.01 -3.83 -16.57
CA LEU A 6 -11.09 -3.28 -15.22
C LEU A 6 -11.28 -4.37 -14.15
N VAL A 7 -12.14 -5.36 -14.43
CA VAL A 7 -12.33 -6.52 -13.53
C VAL A 7 -11.04 -7.30 -13.38
N ILE A 8 -10.30 -7.52 -14.47
CA ILE A 8 -8.99 -8.20 -14.43
C ILE A 8 -7.98 -7.41 -13.59
N ILE A 9 -7.95 -6.09 -13.74
CA ILE A 9 -7.12 -5.21 -12.94
C ILE A 9 -7.46 -5.35 -11.45
N TYR A 10 -8.75 -5.35 -11.08
CA TYR A 10 -9.17 -5.56 -9.70
C TYR A 10 -8.77 -6.92 -9.15
N ILE A 11 -8.95 -7.99 -9.92
CA ILE A 11 -8.50 -9.35 -9.54
C ILE A 11 -6.98 -9.38 -9.34
N THR A 12 -6.22 -8.71 -10.21
CA THR A 12 -4.76 -8.62 -10.08
C THR A 12 -4.37 -7.88 -8.79
N PHE A 13 -5.13 -6.86 -8.37
CA PHE A 13 -4.91 -6.15 -7.12
C PHE A 13 -5.28 -6.96 -5.88
N ILE A 14 -6.29 -7.85 -5.96
CA ILE A 14 -6.50 -8.87 -4.90
C ILE A 14 -5.25 -9.73 -4.79
N GLY A 15 -4.74 -10.23 -5.92
CA GLY A 15 -3.52 -11.03 -5.99
C GLY A 15 -2.27 -10.30 -5.48
N LEU A 16 -2.21 -8.97 -5.63
CA LEU A 16 -1.14 -8.15 -5.06
C LEU A 16 -1.24 -8.07 -3.53
N GLY A 17 -2.47 -7.94 -2.99
CA GLY A 17 -2.70 -7.82 -1.55
C GLY A 17 -2.50 -9.13 -0.78
N ILE A 18 -2.79 -10.28 -1.38
CA ILE A 18 -2.71 -11.58 -0.68
C ILE A 18 -1.29 -11.84 -0.11
N PRO A 19 -0.17 -11.67 -0.81
CA PRO A 19 1.16 -11.93 -0.26
C PRO A 19 1.58 -10.99 0.87
N ASP A 20 1.04 -9.77 0.92
CA ASP A 20 1.51 -8.71 1.81
C ASP A 20 1.38 -9.04 3.30
N SER A 21 0.29 -9.66 3.72
CA SER A 21 0.06 -10.05 5.12
C SER A 21 0.37 -11.53 5.41
N LEU A 22 0.65 -12.32 4.37
CA LEU A 22 0.89 -13.75 4.48
C LEU A 22 2.14 -14.07 5.31
N PHE A 23 3.24 -13.35 5.07
CA PHE A 23 4.50 -13.58 5.75
C PHE A 23 4.40 -13.32 7.26
N GLY A 24 3.81 -12.22 7.66
CA GLY A 24 3.62 -11.89 9.08
C GLY A 24 2.78 -12.93 9.82
N THR A 25 1.76 -13.47 9.17
CA THR A 25 0.90 -14.51 9.75
C THR A 25 1.61 -15.88 9.85
N ALA A 26 2.45 -16.22 8.86
CA ALA A 26 3.22 -17.48 8.85
C ALA A 26 4.45 -17.43 9.76
N TRP A 27 4.97 -16.23 10.06
CA TRP A 27 6.26 -16.06 10.73
C TRP A 27 6.38 -16.78 12.08
N PRO A 28 5.37 -16.81 12.96
CA PRO A 28 5.44 -17.57 14.21
C PRO A 28 5.77 -19.06 14.00
N ALA A 29 5.22 -19.69 12.98
CA ALA A 29 5.51 -21.07 12.63
C ALA A 29 6.89 -21.22 11.98
N ILE A 30 7.31 -20.28 11.14
CA ILE A 30 8.58 -20.30 10.43
C ILE A 30 9.76 -20.14 11.38
N TYR A 31 9.76 -19.13 12.27
CA TYR A 31 10.90 -18.90 13.15
C TYR A 31 11.05 -20.01 14.18
N THR A 32 9.94 -20.60 14.63
CA THR A 32 9.96 -21.74 15.54
C THR A 32 10.56 -22.98 14.86
N GLU A 33 10.14 -23.29 13.63
CA GLU A 33 10.66 -24.42 12.88
C GLU A 33 12.17 -24.29 12.55
N PHE A 34 12.58 -23.09 12.14
CA PHE A 34 14.00 -22.83 11.77
C PHE A 34 14.88 -22.46 12.97
N GLN A 35 14.32 -22.43 14.19
CA GLN A 35 15.01 -22.04 15.43
C GLN A 35 15.71 -20.67 15.31
N LEU A 36 15.01 -19.69 14.74
CA LEU A 36 15.55 -18.36 14.48
C LEU A 36 15.05 -17.34 15.52
N PRO A 37 15.82 -16.27 15.78
CA PRO A 37 15.30 -15.12 16.48
C PRO A 37 14.11 -14.50 15.73
N VAL A 38 13.08 -14.04 16.47
CA VAL A 38 11.88 -13.39 15.88
C VAL A 38 12.25 -12.21 14.96
N SER A 39 13.33 -11.50 15.28
CA SER A 39 13.83 -10.34 14.51
C SER A 39 14.29 -10.66 13.08
N TYR A 40 14.52 -11.93 12.74
CA TYR A 40 14.89 -12.32 11.38
C TYR A 40 13.78 -12.03 10.34
N ALA A 41 12.53 -11.86 10.78
CA ALA A 41 11.46 -11.35 9.91
C ALA A 41 11.88 -10.06 9.20
N ASN A 42 12.57 -9.17 9.92
CA ASN A 42 12.97 -7.87 9.41
C ASN A 42 13.92 -7.97 8.20
N PHE A 43 14.75 -9.00 8.12
CA PHE A 43 15.62 -9.22 6.97
C PHE A 43 14.78 -9.56 5.73
N VAL A 44 13.85 -10.50 5.85
CA VAL A 44 13.02 -10.93 4.72
C VAL A 44 12.12 -9.78 4.26
N THR A 45 11.44 -9.10 5.18
CA THR A 45 10.57 -7.96 4.85
C THR A 45 11.35 -6.77 4.27
N SER A 46 12.58 -6.51 4.76
CA SER A 46 13.44 -5.47 4.18
C SER A 46 13.86 -5.78 2.75
N ILE A 47 14.11 -7.05 2.43
CA ILE A 47 14.43 -7.47 1.05
C ILE A 47 13.20 -7.30 0.14
N ILE A 48 12.01 -7.70 0.60
CA ILE A 48 10.76 -7.49 -0.15
C ILE A 48 10.57 -5.99 -0.40
N SER A 49 10.62 -5.17 0.65
CA SER A 49 10.44 -3.71 0.54
C SER A 49 11.50 -3.06 -0.34
N GLY A 50 12.75 -3.47 -0.23
CA GLY A 50 13.84 -2.99 -1.09
C GLY A 50 13.61 -3.32 -2.56
N GLY A 51 13.18 -4.54 -2.86
CA GLY A 51 12.77 -4.97 -4.20
C GLY A 51 11.59 -4.15 -4.75
N THR A 52 10.59 -3.90 -3.92
CA THR A 52 9.41 -3.10 -4.27
C THR A 52 9.78 -1.64 -4.57
N ILE A 53 10.63 -1.02 -3.73
CA ILE A 53 11.13 0.34 -3.95
C ILE A 53 11.90 0.42 -5.28
N LEU A 54 12.86 -0.48 -5.49
CA LEU A 54 13.69 -0.50 -6.69
C LEU A 54 12.84 -0.71 -7.95
N SER A 55 11.93 -1.66 -7.92
CA SER A 55 11.03 -1.96 -9.04
C SER A 55 10.11 -0.78 -9.37
N SER A 56 9.57 -0.10 -8.36
CA SER A 56 8.74 1.10 -8.54
C SER A 56 9.53 2.24 -9.20
N LEU A 57 10.79 2.47 -8.79
CA LEU A 57 11.66 3.47 -9.40
C LEU A 57 12.00 3.18 -10.87
N LEU A 58 12.18 1.89 -11.20
CA LEU A 58 12.51 1.47 -12.55
C LEU A 58 11.26 1.25 -13.43
N SER A 59 10.06 1.33 -12.86
CA SER A 59 8.80 0.98 -13.53
C SER A 59 8.58 1.77 -14.82
N ALA A 60 8.85 3.07 -14.84
CA ALA A 60 8.68 3.91 -16.02
C ALA A 60 9.52 3.39 -17.21
N LYS A 61 10.81 3.08 -16.98
CA LYS A 61 11.71 2.57 -18.01
C LYS A 61 11.33 1.18 -18.51
N VAL A 62 10.85 0.32 -17.60
CA VAL A 62 10.42 -1.05 -17.97
C VAL A 62 9.10 -1.00 -18.74
N ILE A 63 8.15 -0.16 -18.29
CA ILE A 63 6.83 -0.03 -18.93
C ILE A 63 6.95 0.65 -20.30
N SER A 64 7.80 1.65 -20.46
CA SER A 64 8.05 2.29 -21.78
C SER A 64 8.54 1.28 -22.82
N ARG A 65 9.38 0.32 -22.39
CA ARG A 65 9.95 -0.68 -23.29
C ARG A 65 9.02 -1.85 -23.58
N PHE A 66 8.29 -2.34 -22.59
CA PHE A 66 7.53 -3.60 -22.70
C PHE A 66 6.01 -3.41 -22.69
N GLY A 67 5.53 -2.22 -22.26
CA GLY A 67 4.11 -1.90 -22.08
C GLY A 67 3.51 -2.45 -20.79
N THR A 68 2.49 -1.76 -20.27
CA THR A 68 1.82 -2.08 -18.99
C THR A 68 1.31 -3.52 -18.92
N ALA A 69 0.67 -4.01 -19.99
CA ALA A 69 0.09 -5.36 -20.03
C ALA A 69 1.12 -6.47 -19.79
N LYS A 70 2.25 -6.41 -20.51
CA LYS A 70 3.30 -7.44 -20.40
C LYS A 70 4.01 -7.35 -19.05
N VAL A 71 4.29 -6.12 -18.59
CA VAL A 71 4.92 -5.91 -17.27
C VAL A 71 4.04 -6.47 -16.17
N THR A 72 2.74 -6.18 -16.18
CA THR A 72 1.79 -6.75 -15.21
C THR A 72 1.76 -8.27 -15.26
N ALA A 73 1.62 -8.86 -16.45
CA ALA A 73 1.53 -10.31 -16.60
C ALA A 73 2.79 -11.04 -16.14
N VAL A 74 3.98 -10.56 -16.56
CA VAL A 74 5.28 -11.16 -16.17
C VAL A 74 5.52 -10.98 -14.68
N SER A 75 5.21 -9.81 -14.13
CA SER A 75 5.42 -9.53 -12.70
C SER A 75 4.47 -10.35 -11.82
N THR A 76 3.22 -10.59 -12.25
CA THR A 76 2.30 -11.49 -11.55
C THR A 76 2.80 -12.94 -11.57
N ALA A 77 3.35 -13.40 -12.70
CA ALA A 77 3.97 -14.72 -12.78
C ALA A 77 5.23 -14.81 -11.88
N LEU A 78 6.03 -13.74 -11.81
CA LEU A 78 7.21 -13.66 -10.96
C LEU A 78 6.83 -13.75 -9.47
N THR A 79 5.78 -13.06 -9.03
CA THR A 79 5.27 -13.18 -7.65
C THR A 79 4.74 -14.58 -7.35
N ALA A 80 4.07 -15.23 -8.31
CA ALA A 80 3.64 -16.63 -8.17
C ALA A 80 4.84 -17.57 -7.99
N CYS A 81 5.88 -17.44 -8.82
CA CYS A 81 7.11 -18.23 -8.69
C CYS A 81 7.80 -18.00 -7.33
N ALA A 82 7.81 -16.76 -6.84
CA ALA A 82 8.32 -16.43 -5.53
C ALA A 82 7.55 -17.15 -4.40
N LEU A 83 6.23 -17.15 -4.46
CA LEU A 83 5.38 -17.85 -3.48
C LEU A 83 5.60 -19.37 -3.50
N PHE A 84 5.81 -19.95 -4.68
CA PHE A 84 6.24 -21.35 -4.78
C PHE A 84 7.57 -21.58 -4.09
N GLY A 85 8.54 -20.69 -4.29
CA GLY A 85 9.83 -20.75 -3.59
C GLY A 85 9.67 -20.66 -2.07
N PHE A 86 8.82 -19.76 -1.56
CA PHE A 86 8.49 -19.71 -0.14
C PHE A 86 7.89 -21.04 0.35
N SER A 87 6.97 -21.64 -0.43
CA SER A 87 6.35 -22.92 -0.07
C SER A 87 7.32 -24.11 -0.03
N SER A 88 8.47 -23.97 -0.64
CA SER A 88 9.50 -25.01 -0.75
C SER A 88 10.71 -24.73 0.14
N ALA A 89 10.70 -23.64 0.89
CA ALA A 89 11.83 -23.20 1.68
C ALA A 89 12.08 -24.12 2.89
N ASN A 90 13.34 -24.58 3.02
CA ASN A 90 13.82 -25.37 4.14
C ASN A 90 14.82 -24.60 5.03
N HIS A 91 15.15 -23.38 4.63
CA HIS A 91 16.08 -22.52 5.36
C HIS A 91 15.76 -21.05 5.06
N VAL A 92 16.05 -20.15 6.01
CA VAL A 92 15.76 -18.70 5.89
C VAL A 92 16.41 -18.06 4.67
N LEU A 93 17.56 -18.54 4.22
CA LEU A 93 18.22 -18.01 3.01
C LEU A 93 17.36 -18.19 1.74
N PHE A 94 16.58 -19.28 1.66
CA PHE A 94 15.62 -19.45 0.56
C PHE A 94 14.49 -18.43 0.63
N LEU A 95 14.00 -18.12 1.83
CA LEU A 95 13.02 -17.05 2.01
C LEU A 95 13.58 -15.71 1.56
N CYS A 96 14.82 -15.37 1.94
CA CYS A 96 15.51 -14.16 1.48
C CYS A 96 15.71 -14.14 -0.04
N LEU A 97 16.09 -15.27 -0.64
CA LEU A 97 16.28 -15.36 -2.09
C LEU A 97 14.97 -15.10 -2.85
N PHE A 98 13.88 -15.74 -2.43
CA PHE A 98 12.57 -15.57 -3.08
C PHE A 98 11.86 -14.28 -2.67
N ALA A 99 12.27 -13.60 -1.61
CA ALA A 99 11.82 -12.26 -1.26
C ALA A 99 12.17 -11.23 -2.34
N ILE A 100 13.30 -11.41 -3.05
CA ILE A 100 13.73 -10.52 -4.14
C ILE A 100 12.70 -10.50 -5.29
N PRO A 101 12.39 -11.63 -5.95
CA PRO A 101 11.40 -11.64 -7.02
C PRO A 101 10.00 -11.27 -6.53
N LEU A 102 9.64 -11.57 -5.27
CA LEU A 102 8.36 -11.17 -4.70
C LEU A 102 8.24 -9.64 -4.63
N GLY A 103 9.25 -8.96 -4.09
CA GLY A 103 9.24 -7.50 -3.98
C GLY A 103 9.31 -6.82 -5.34
N ILE A 104 10.18 -7.29 -6.26
CA ILE A 104 10.30 -6.74 -7.62
C ILE A 104 8.96 -6.87 -8.37
N GLY A 105 8.32 -8.02 -8.31
CA GLY A 105 7.04 -8.26 -8.95
C GLY A 105 5.93 -7.38 -8.37
N ALA A 106 5.83 -7.30 -7.04
CA ALA A 106 4.82 -6.49 -6.37
C ALA A 106 4.93 -5.01 -6.74
N GLY A 107 6.11 -4.39 -6.66
CA GLY A 107 6.29 -2.98 -6.98
C GLY A 107 6.03 -2.65 -8.45
N ALA A 108 6.37 -3.56 -9.37
CA ALA A 108 6.08 -3.37 -10.80
C ALA A 108 4.59 -3.42 -11.09
N ILE A 109 3.84 -4.39 -10.52
CA ILE A 109 2.38 -4.50 -10.67
C ILE A 109 1.72 -3.24 -10.12
N ASP A 110 2.06 -2.88 -8.89
CA ASP A 110 1.44 -1.77 -8.18
C ASP A 110 1.60 -0.45 -8.94
N THR A 111 2.83 -0.10 -9.30
CA THR A 111 3.10 1.15 -10.03
C THR A 111 2.47 1.15 -11.43
N ALA A 112 2.52 0.02 -12.15
CA ALA A 112 1.98 -0.09 -13.50
C ALA A 112 0.45 0.08 -13.51
N LEU A 113 -0.26 -0.61 -12.63
CA LEU A 113 -1.72 -0.59 -12.61
C LEU A 113 -2.29 0.69 -12.02
N ASN A 114 -1.64 1.27 -10.99
CA ASN A 114 -2.05 2.58 -10.48
C ASN A 114 -1.94 3.66 -11.56
N ASN A 115 -0.82 3.72 -12.31
CA ASN A 115 -0.70 4.69 -13.39
C ASN A 115 -1.70 4.44 -14.52
N TYR A 116 -1.90 3.18 -14.91
CA TYR A 116 -2.88 2.84 -15.94
C TYR A 116 -4.30 3.25 -15.55
N VAL A 117 -4.72 2.98 -14.32
CA VAL A 117 -6.04 3.38 -13.81
C VAL A 117 -6.14 4.91 -13.69
N ALA A 118 -5.09 5.59 -13.25
CA ALA A 118 -5.07 7.05 -13.17
C ALA A 118 -5.20 7.74 -14.55
N LEU A 119 -4.64 7.12 -15.60
CA LEU A 119 -4.68 7.67 -16.97
C LEU A 119 -6.01 7.39 -17.70
N HIS A 120 -6.60 6.20 -17.46
CA HIS A 120 -7.68 5.70 -18.31
C HIS A 120 -9.04 5.58 -17.62
N TYR A 121 -9.09 5.68 -16.29
CA TYR A 121 -10.32 5.50 -15.52
C TYR A 121 -10.59 6.65 -14.56
N LYS A 122 -11.84 6.73 -14.07
CA LYS A 122 -12.27 7.75 -13.11
C LYS A 122 -11.74 7.45 -11.70
N ALA A 123 -11.70 8.46 -10.84
CA ALA A 123 -11.27 8.36 -9.44
C ALA A 123 -11.99 7.23 -8.65
N VAL A 124 -13.26 6.97 -8.96
CA VAL A 124 -14.03 5.87 -8.37
C VAL A 124 -13.33 4.52 -8.53
N HIS A 125 -12.76 4.27 -9.70
CA HIS A 125 -12.07 3.01 -9.99
C HIS A 125 -10.73 2.90 -9.27
N MET A 126 -10.03 4.01 -9.08
CA MET A 126 -8.80 4.05 -8.26
C MET A 126 -9.10 3.70 -6.80
N ASN A 127 -10.16 4.26 -6.23
CA ASN A 127 -10.55 3.96 -4.85
C ASN A 127 -10.99 2.49 -4.69
N PHE A 128 -11.78 1.95 -5.63
CA PHE A 128 -12.16 0.53 -5.61
C PHE A 128 -10.97 -0.40 -5.85
N LEU A 129 -10.00 -0.01 -6.67
CA LEU A 129 -8.75 -0.76 -6.84
C LEU A 129 -8.10 -1.07 -5.49
N HIS A 130 -7.98 -0.03 -4.63
CA HIS A 130 -7.42 -0.18 -3.29
C HIS A 130 -8.37 -0.88 -2.31
N CYS A 131 -9.70 -0.87 -2.54
CA CYS A 131 -10.62 -1.75 -1.80
C CYS A 131 -10.34 -3.22 -2.10
N PHE A 132 -10.16 -3.59 -3.36
CA PHE A 132 -9.86 -4.95 -3.78
C PHE A 132 -8.49 -5.43 -3.27
N TYR A 133 -7.48 -4.54 -3.24
CA TYR A 133 -6.21 -4.80 -2.54
C TYR A 133 -6.45 -5.13 -1.06
N GLY A 134 -7.25 -4.32 -0.37
CA GLY A 134 -7.60 -4.55 1.04
C GLY A 134 -8.31 -5.89 1.28
N ILE A 135 -9.16 -6.34 0.34
CA ILE A 135 -9.75 -7.69 0.39
C ILE A 135 -8.65 -8.76 0.33
N GLY A 136 -7.68 -8.60 -0.57
CA GLY A 136 -6.54 -9.51 -0.68
C GLY A 136 -5.74 -9.60 0.62
N VAL A 137 -5.37 -8.46 1.19
CA VAL A 137 -4.65 -8.36 2.48
C VAL A 137 -5.42 -9.02 3.61
N SER A 138 -6.75 -8.87 3.65
CA SER A 138 -7.60 -9.44 4.70
C SER A 138 -7.81 -10.95 4.54
N LEU A 139 -7.85 -11.44 3.30
CA LEU A 139 -8.06 -12.86 3.01
C LEU A 139 -6.87 -13.73 3.39
N SER A 140 -5.68 -13.19 3.26
CA SER A 140 -4.42 -13.92 3.43
C SER A 140 -4.21 -14.52 4.83
N PRO A 141 -4.38 -13.76 5.95
CA PRO A 141 -4.27 -14.32 7.28
C PRO A 141 -5.29 -15.43 7.55
N TYR A 142 -6.50 -15.29 7.01
CA TYR A 142 -7.54 -16.32 7.13
C TYR A 142 -7.13 -17.61 6.41
N LEU A 143 -6.64 -17.52 5.16
CA LEU A 143 -6.14 -18.68 4.42
C LEU A 143 -4.96 -19.33 5.15
N MET A 144 -4.02 -18.55 5.68
CA MET A 144 -2.91 -19.10 6.45
C MET A 144 -3.38 -19.77 7.74
N SER A 145 -4.35 -19.20 8.46
CA SER A 145 -4.87 -19.77 9.69
C SER A 145 -5.53 -21.13 9.46
N LEU A 146 -6.27 -21.29 8.36
CA LEU A 146 -6.84 -22.60 7.97
C LEU A 146 -5.77 -23.65 7.70
N MET A 147 -4.63 -23.25 7.14
CA MET A 147 -3.53 -24.17 6.83
C MET A 147 -2.63 -24.47 8.04
N LEU A 148 -2.70 -23.64 9.08
CA LEU A 148 -1.97 -23.87 10.34
C LEU A 148 -2.79 -24.63 11.39
N SER A 149 -4.12 -24.74 11.22
CA SER A 149 -4.97 -25.54 12.10
C SER A 149 -4.60 -27.03 12.02
N ASP A 150 -4.89 -27.77 13.08
CA ASP A 150 -4.74 -29.24 13.17
C ASP A 150 -3.33 -29.78 12.84
N ASN A 151 -2.28 -29.14 13.39
CA ASN A 151 -0.86 -29.46 13.10
C ASN A 151 -0.49 -29.23 11.63
N GLY A 152 -1.16 -28.31 10.96
CA GLY A 152 -0.89 -27.93 9.58
C GLY A 152 0.48 -27.28 9.39
N ASN A 153 0.86 -27.15 8.13
CA ASN A 153 2.16 -26.63 7.72
C ASN A 153 2.00 -25.29 7.02
N TRP A 154 2.71 -24.26 7.46
CA TRP A 154 2.73 -22.92 6.84
C TRP A 154 3.07 -22.95 5.33
N ARG A 155 3.84 -23.95 4.88
CA ARG A 155 4.13 -24.15 3.45
C ARG A 155 2.88 -24.42 2.63
N ASN A 156 1.89 -25.09 3.20
CA ASN A 156 0.61 -25.33 2.53
C ASN A 156 -0.15 -24.00 2.31
N GLY A 157 -0.06 -23.06 3.25
CA GLY A 157 -0.58 -21.71 3.06
C GLY A 157 0.03 -21.00 1.86
N TYR A 158 1.37 -20.99 1.76
CA TYR A 158 2.07 -20.45 0.60
C TYR A 158 1.75 -21.20 -0.69
N ARG A 159 1.61 -22.52 -0.64
CA ARG A 159 1.25 -23.34 -1.80
C ARG A 159 -0.16 -23.03 -2.30
N THR A 160 -1.12 -22.86 -1.40
CA THR A 160 -2.48 -22.45 -1.73
C THR A 160 -2.47 -21.08 -2.41
N VAL A 161 -1.77 -20.10 -1.84
CA VAL A 161 -1.65 -18.76 -2.42
C VAL A 161 -0.90 -18.80 -3.76
N PHE A 162 0.11 -19.64 -3.91
CA PHE A 162 0.79 -19.89 -5.21
C PHE A 162 -0.20 -20.32 -6.29
N PHE A 163 -1.11 -21.25 -6.01
CA PHE A 163 -2.10 -21.69 -7.01
C PHE A 163 -3.08 -20.55 -7.37
N VAL A 164 -3.54 -19.80 -6.37
CA VAL A 164 -4.39 -18.62 -6.61
C VAL A 164 -3.66 -17.60 -7.49
N GLN A 165 -2.42 -17.25 -7.13
CA GLN A 165 -1.60 -16.29 -7.85
C GLN A 165 -1.23 -16.77 -9.26
N SER A 166 -1.02 -18.07 -9.44
CA SER A 166 -0.77 -18.68 -10.76
C SER A 166 -2.02 -18.59 -11.65
N GLY A 167 -3.21 -18.76 -11.08
CA GLY A 167 -4.48 -18.54 -11.81
C GLY A 167 -4.63 -17.09 -12.26
N ILE A 168 -4.33 -16.12 -11.38
CA ILE A 168 -4.34 -14.69 -11.70
C ILE A 168 -3.28 -14.38 -12.78
N ALA A 169 -2.09 -14.95 -12.68
CA ALA A 169 -1.02 -14.80 -13.67
C ALA A 169 -1.46 -15.35 -15.04
N ALA A 170 -2.07 -16.53 -15.08
CA ALA A 170 -2.59 -17.12 -16.30
C ALA A 170 -3.66 -16.23 -16.97
N VAL A 171 -4.62 -15.71 -16.19
CA VAL A 171 -5.61 -14.74 -16.67
C VAL A 171 -4.94 -13.48 -17.21
N SER A 172 -3.95 -12.93 -16.47
CA SER A 172 -3.23 -11.73 -16.89
C SER A 172 -2.46 -11.96 -18.20
N ILE A 173 -1.83 -13.13 -18.40
CA ILE A 173 -1.11 -13.50 -19.63
C ILE A 173 -2.08 -13.65 -20.80
N LEU A 174 -3.18 -14.39 -20.61
CA LEU A 174 -4.17 -14.64 -21.66
C LEU A 174 -4.88 -13.36 -22.12
N THR A 175 -4.98 -12.38 -21.25
CA THR A 175 -5.67 -11.11 -21.52
C THR A 175 -4.75 -10.00 -22.03
N VAL A 176 -3.44 -10.23 -22.20
CA VAL A 176 -2.52 -9.26 -22.81
C VAL A 176 -3.04 -8.66 -24.13
N PRO A 177 -3.63 -9.45 -25.07
CA PRO A 177 -4.20 -8.89 -26.30
C PRO A 177 -5.35 -7.89 -26.06
N LEU A 178 -6.14 -8.09 -24.99
CA LEU A 178 -7.28 -7.24 -24.65
C LEU A 178 -6.87 -5.79 -24.36
N TRP A 179 -5.68 -5.60 -23.80
CA TRP A 179 -5.16 -4.28 -23.48
C TRP A 179 -4.94 -3.40 -24.72
N LYS A 180 -4.52 -4.00 -25.84
CA LYS A 180 -4.40 -3.30 -27.12
C LYS A 180 -5.75 -2.80 -27.60
N THR A 181 -6.76 -3.67 -27.59
CA THR A 181 -8.11 -3.34 -28.04
C THR A 181 -8.76 -2.24 -27.21
N VAL A 182 -8.50 -2.22 -25.89
CA VAL A 182 -9.02 -1.17 -25.00
C VAL A 182 -8.27 0.14 -25.21
N ARG A 183 -6.95 0.11 -25.43
CA ARG A 183 -6.15 1.29 -25.75
C ARG A 183 -6.68 2.00 -27.00
N ASP A 184 -7.06 1.25 -28.04
CA ASP A 184 -7.57 1.79 -29.30
C ASP A 184 -8.99 2.39 -29.16
N THR A 185 -9.74 2.06 -28.11
CA THR A 185 -11.10 2.54 -27.86
C THR A 185 -11.18 3.69 -26.84
N LEU A 186 -10.12 3.92 -26.08
CA LEU A 186 -10.04 5.03 -25.11
C LEU A 186 -9.43 6.28 -25.78
N PRO A 187 -9.81 7.51 -25.37
CA PRO A 187 -9.19 8.71 -25.89
C PRO A 187 -7.67 8.58 -25.76
N GLN A 188 -6.99 8.58 -26.89
CA GLN A 188 -5.54 8.40 -26.96
C GLN A 188 -4.84 9.53 -26.20
N GLY A 189 -4.44 9.26 -24.95
CA GLY A 189 -3.28 9.91 -24.40
C GLY A 189 -2.10 9.07 -24.90
N GLU A 190 -1.29 9.62 -25.78
CA GLU A 190 -0.08 8.95 -26.21
C GLU A 190 0.72 8.54 -24.98
N GLU A 191 1.00 7.23 -24.84
CA GLU A 191 1.94 6.71 -23.84
C GLU A 191 3.38 7.06 -24.27
N THR A 192 3.64 8.30 -24.64
CA THR A 192 4.98 8.83 -24.77
C THR A 192 5.52 9.05 -23.36
N ILE A 193 6.04 7.99 -22.78
CA ILE A 193 6.76 8.07 -21.51
C ILE A 193 8.04 8.85 -21.81
N SER A 194 8.04 10.12 -21.42
CA SER A 194 9.25 10.94 -21.50
C SER A 194 10.32 10.36 -20.58
N GLU A 195 11.50 10.10 -21.11
CA GLU A 195 12.67 9.69 -20.33
C GLU A 195 13.23 10.86 -19.48
N THR A 196 12.35 11.66 -18.89
CA THR A 196 12.76 12.73 -17.99
C THR A 196 13.47 12.12 -16.78
N GLY A 197 14.72 12.48 -16.58
CA GLY A 197 15.59 11.85 -15.60
C GLY A 197 15.00 11.92 -14.18
N PHE A 198 15.03 10.81 -13.48
CA PHE A 198 14.58 10.66 -12.08
C PHE A 198 15.09 11.79 -11.17
N PHE A 199 16.40 12.10 -11.21
CA PHE A 199 17.00 13.14 -10.38
C PHE A 199 16.50 14.55 -10.73
N TYR A 200 16.16 14.80 -11.98
CA TYR A 200 15.56 16.06 -12.40
C TYR A 200 14.15 16.24 -11.78
N LEU A 201 13.32 15.20 -11.86
CA LEU A 201 11.98 15.24 -11.28
C LEU A 201 12.03 15.38 -9.75
N LEU A 202 12.94 14.70 -9.08
CA LEU A 202 13.10 14.80 -7.62
C LEU A 202 13.51 16.23 -7.17
N LYS A 203 14.19 17.01 -8.03
CA LYS A 203 14.49 18.42 -7.76
C LYS A 203 13.26 19.32 -7.84
N GLN A 204 12.20 18.92 -8.55
CA GLN A 204 10.99 19.71 -8.67
C GLN A 204 10.26 19.76 -7.33
N CYS A 205 9.99 20.96 -6.82
CA CYS A 205 9.35 21.17 -5.53
C CYS A 205 7.97 20.50 -5.46
N LYS A 206 7.22 20.53 -6.56
CA LYS A 206 5.87 19.94 -6.65
C LYS A 206 5.90 18.43 -6.51
N VAL A 207 6.89 17.73 -7.10
CA VAL A 207 7.08 16.28 -6.96
C VAL A 207 7.44 15.93 -5.52
N ARG A 208 8.40 16.65 -4.91
CA ARG A 208 8.77 16.44 -3.51
C ARG A 208 7.59 16.62 -2.56
N ARG A 209 6.76 17.65 -2.79
CA ARG A 209 5.54 17.87 -1.98
C ARG A 209 4.55 16.74 -2.12
N ALA A 210 4.31 16.23 -3.34
CA ALA A 210 3.47 15.07 -3.55
C ALA A 210 3.98 13.82 -2.82
N CYS A 211 5.30 13.59 -2.84
CA CYS A 211 5.92 12.51 -2.07
C CYS A 211 5.75 12.71 -0.56
N LEU A 212 5.93 13.93 -0.04
CA LEU A 212 5.77 14.22 1.40
C LEU A 212 4.33 14.03 1.89
N ILE A 213 3.33 14.29 1.03
CA ILE A 213 1.92 13.97 1.35
C ILE A 213 1.75 12.47 1.53
N LEU A 214 2.27 11.67 0.60
CA LEU A 214 2.16 10.21 0.67
C LEU A 214 3.01 9.61 1.79
N ILE A 215 4.23 10.14 2.03
CA ILE A 215 5.07 9.77 3.17
C ILE A 215 4.30 9.97 4.47
N GLY A 216 3.68 11.14 4.67
CA GLY A 216 2.90 11.41 5.88
C GLY A 216 1.71 10.46 6.05
N SER A 217 0.95 10.21 4.98
CA SER A 217 -0.20 9.29 4.99
C SER A 217 0.23 7.86 5.32
N CYS A 218 1.20 7.30 4.59
CA CYS A 218 1.66 5.93 4.78
C CYS A 218 2.38 5.74 6.14
N ALA A 219 3.15 6.75 6.59
CA ALA A 219 3.80 6.73 7.90
C ALA A 219 2.76 6.64 9.02
N ILE A 220 1.69 7.45 8.96
CA ILE A 220 0.59 7.39 9.93
C ILE A 220 -0.09 6.03 9.88
N GLU A 221 -0.39 5.53 8.69
CA GLU A 221 -1.07 4.23 8.49
C GLU A 221 -0.33 3.10 9.20
N TYR A 222 0.93 2.92 8.86
CA TYR A 222 1.71 1.80 9.39
C TYR A 222 2.13 1.98 10.85
N THR A 223 2.36 3.22 11.28
CA THR A 223 2.64 3.49 12.71
C THR A 223 1.42 3.19 13.57
N CYS A 224 0.21 3.55 13.13
CA CYS A 224 -1.03 3.21 13.84
C CYS A 224 -1.26 1.70 13.90
N GLY A 225 -1.06 1.00 12.79
CA GLY A 225 -1.23 -0.45 12.72
C GLY A 225 -0.30 -1.22 13.65
N ILE A 226 0.96 -0.79 13.75
CA ILE A 226 1.99 -1.49 14.54
C ILE A 226 1.97 -1.04 16.01
N TRP A 227 1.86 0.25 16.28
CA TRP A 227 2.05 0.82 17.62
C TRP A 227 0.77 1.23 18.33
N GLY A 228 -0.37 1.30 17.62
CA GLY A 228 -1.64 1.73 18.21
C GLY A 228 -2.11 0.87 19.37
N SER A 229 -1.99 -0.46 19.28
CA SER A 229 -2.31 -1.37 20.39
C SER A 229 -1.40 -1.13 21.58
N THR A 230 -0.10 -1.03 21.36
CA THR A 230 0.89 -0.75 22.43
C THR A 230 0.60 0.56 23.14
N PHE A 231 0.23 1.61 22.41
CA PHE A 231 -0.19 2.88 22.98
C PHE A 231 -1.44 2.73 23.87
N LEU A 232 -2.47 2.01 23.41
CA LEU A 232 -3.70 1.80 24.15
C LEU A 232 -3.46 1.00 25.44
N VAL A 233 -2.63 -0.02 25.38
CA VAL A 233 -2.30 -0.83 26.59
C VAL A 233 -1.48 -0.01 27.57
N ASN A 234 -0.36 0.58 27.14
CA ASN A 234 0.61 1.18 28.04
C ASN A 234 0.19 2.56 28.55
N GLN A 235 -0.56 3.36 27.77
CA GLN A 235 -0.93 4.73 28.13
C GLN A 235 -2.39 4.90 28.52
N LYS A 236 -3.26 3.99 28.10
CA LYS A 236 -4.70 4.06 28.39
C LYS A 236 -5.16 2.93 29.33
N GLY A 237 -4.26 2.03 29.74
CA GLY A 237 -4.56 0.93 30.65
C GLY A 237 -5.55 -0.10 30.11
N MET A 238 -5.66 -0.21 28.77
CA MET A 238 -6.56 -1.19 28.17
C MET A 238 -6.02 -2.61 28.28
N ALA A 239 -6.93 -3.60 28.44
CA ALA A 239 -6.57 -5.00 28.29
C ALA A 239 -6.07 -5.29 26.87
N VAL A 240 -5.10 -6.18 26.74
CA VAL A 240 -4.42 -6.48 25.46
C VAL A 240 -5.41 -6.94 24.36
N ASP A 241 -6.39 -7.77 24.75
CA ASP A 241 -7.42 -8.27 23.85
C ASP A 241 -8.36 -7.16 23.35
N VAL A 242 -8.69 -6.18 24.22
CA VAL A 242 -9.51 -5.01 23.87
C VAL A 242 -8.74 -4.10 22.93
N ALA A 243 -7.46 -3.82 23.21
CA ALA A 243 -6.61 -3.01 22.35
C ALA A 243 -6.45 -3.64 20.95
N ALA A 244 -6.29 -4.97 20.87
CA ALA A 244 -6.24 -5.68 19.59
C ALA A 244 -7.55 -5.54 18.79
N LYS A 245 -8.71 -5.62 19.44
CA LYS A 245 -10.03 -5.40 18.81
C LYS A 245 -10.15 -3.97 18.26
N ILE A 246 -9.60 -2.98 18.98
CA ILE A 246 -9.60 -1.58 18.51
C ILE A 246 -8.73 -1.40 17.26
N ILE A 247 -7.58 -2.09 17.16
CA ILE A 247 -6.80 -2.07 15.92
C ILE A 247 -7.55 -2.73 14.76
N THR A 248 -8.36 -3.74 15.03
CA THR A 248 -9.29 -4.27 14.00
C THR A 248 -10.29 -3.20 13.55
N LEU A 249 -10.85 -2.40 14.48
CA LEU A 249 -11.73 -1.27 14.15
C LEU A 249 -10.99 -0.18 13.35
N TYR A 250 -9.72 0.08 13.61
CA TYR A 250 -8.88 0.97 12.80
C TYR A 250 -8.83 0.50 11.34
N TYR A 251 -8.57 -0.78 11.09
CA TYR A 251 -8.57 -1.34 9.72
C TYR A 251 -9.97 -1.38 9.08
N ILE A 252 -11.02 -1.57 9.87
CA ILE A 252 -12.41 -1.39 9.40
C ILE A 252 -12.64 0.06 8.97
N GLY A 253 -12.14 1.04 9.75
CA GLY A 253 -12.15 2.45 9.38
C GLY A 253 -11.47 2.70 8.02
N MET A 254 -10.30 2.09 7.80
CA MET A 254 -9.60 2.13 6.51
C MET A 254 -10.47 1.57 5.36
N ALA A 255 -11.05 0.40 5.55
CA ALA A 255 -11.91 -0.23 4.54
C ALA A 255 -13.15 0.63 4.23
N CYS A 256 -13.83 1.11 5.28
CA CYS A 256 -14.97 2.03 5.16
C CYS A 256 -14.58 3.33 4.44
N GLY A 257 -13.44 3.92 4.78
CA GLY A 257 -12.95 5.15 4.16
C GLY A 257 -12.65 4.98 2.67
N ARG A 258 -12.03 3.87 2.26
CA ARG A 258 -11.82 3.53 0.85
C ARG A 258 -13.13 3.34 0.10
N PHE A 259 -14.08 2.62 0.69
CA PHE A 259 -15.41 2.41 0.10
C PHE A 259 -16.17 3.73 -0.03
N LEU A 260 -16.26 4.54 1.03
CA LEU A 260 -16.91 5.84 1.03
C LEU A 260 -16.26 6.82 0.04
N SER A 261 -14.92 6.78 -0.09
CA SER A 261 -14.18 7.54 -1.10
C SER A 261 -14.58 7.11 -2.52
N GLY A 262 -14.70 5.81 -2.77
CA GLY A 262 -15.17 5.26 -4.04
C GLY A 262 -16.57 5.77 -4.40
N VAL A 263 -17.52 5.63 -3.48
CA VAL A 263 -18.89 6.11 -3.67
C VAL A 263 -18.93 7.63 -3.77
N GLY A 264 -18.18 8.34 -2.93
CA GLY A 264 -18.09 9.80 -2.92
C GLY A 264 -17.54 10.37 -4.23
N SER A 265 -16.69 9.63 -4.93
CA SER A 265 -16.09 10.04 -6.21
C SER A 265 -17.09 10.19 -7.37
N TYR A 266 -18.35 9.77 -7.19
CA TYR A 266 -19.43 10.08 -8.13
C TYR A 266 -19.91 11.54 -8.04
N LYS A 267 -19.75 12.19 -6.86
CA LYS A 267 -20.24 13.56 -6.61
C LYS A 267 -19.11 14.56 -6.35
N PHE A 268 -18.02 14.10 -5.77
CA PHE A 268 -16.90 14.93 -5.33
C PHE A 268 -15.64 14.60 -6.14
N ASN A 269 -14.81 15.61 -6.40
CA ASN A 269 -13.53 15.41 -7.04
C ASN A 269 -12.47 14.87 -6.03
N SER A 270 -11.38 14.32 -6.56
CA SER A 270 -10.31 13.72 -5.75
C SER A 270 -9.72 14.68 -4.71
N TRP A 271 -9.62 15.98 -5.01
CA TRP A 271 -9.14 17.00 -4.07
C TRP A 271 -10.09 17.23 -2.90
N GLN A 272 -11.41 17.26 -3.16
CA GLN A 272 -12.42 17.42 -2.11
C GLN A 272 -12.41 16.21 -1.16
N ILE A 273 -12.34 15.00 -1.71
CA ILE A 273 -12.30 13.77 -0.94
C ILE A 273 -11.02 13.69 -0.11
N LEU A 274 -9.88 14.02 -0.69
CA LEU A 274 -8.59 14.07 0.01
C LEU A 274 -8.62 15.05 1.18
N LYS A 275 -9.14 16.28 0.96
CA LYS A 275 -9.26 17.30 2.01
C LYS A 275 -10.23 16.88 3.11
N ALA A 276 -11.35 16.23 2.76
CA ALA A 276 -12.28 15.69 3.75
C ALA A 276 -11.61 14.61 4.62
N GLY A 277 -10.84 13.71 4.00
CA GLY A 277 -10.03 12.72 4.71
C GLY A 277 -9.02 13.36 5.67
N GLN A 278 -8.27 14.36 5.20
CA GLN A 278 -7.33 15.11 6.04
C GLN A 278 -8.03 15.83 7.19
N GLY A 279 -9.22 16.43 6.97
CA GLY A 279 -10.02 17.04 8.01
C GLY A 279 -10.49 16.05 9.08
N THR A 280 -10.92 14.85 8.66
CA THR A 280 -11.27 13.75 9.58
C THR A 280 -10.05 13.33 10.42
N MET A 281 -8.88 13.21 9.79
CA MET A 281 -7.64 12.89 10.51
C MET A 281 -7.24 13.96 11.52
N LEU A 282 -7.44 15.25 11.20
CA LEU A 282 -7.16 16.35 12.15
C LEU A 282 -7.96 16.16 13.44
N ILE A 283 -9.26 15.92 13.30
CA ILE A 283 -10.16 15.68 14.43
C ILE A 283 -9.68 14.44 15.21
N ALA A 284 -9.38 13.36 14.51
CA ALA A 284 -8.96 12.11 15.11
C ALA A 284 -7.64 12.25 15.90
N ILE A 285 -6.64 12.91 15.33
CA ILE A 285 -5.34 13.12 15.99
C ILE A 285 -5.51 14.06 17.19
N ALA A 286 -6.34 15.11 17.06
CA ALA A 286 -6.65 15.99 18.19
C ALA A 286 -7.27 15.20 19.37
N LEU A 287 -8.22 14.29 19.09
CA LEU A 287 -8.79 13.41 20.12
C LEU A 287 -7.75 12.48 20.76
N LEU A 288 -6.71 12.07 20.05
CA LEU A 288 -5.62 11.25 20.61
C LEU A 288 -4.66 12.05 21.50
N VAL A 289 -4.42 13.32 21.17
CA VAL A 289 -3.53 14.21 21.93
C VAL A 289 -4.11 14.58 23.30
N PHE A 290 -5.43 14.83 23.37
CA PHE A 290 -6.07 15.15 24.62
C PHE A 290 -6.13 13.93 25.57
N PRO A 291 -6.05 14.12 26.90
CA PRO A 291 -6.12 13.04 27.88
C PRO A 291 -7.56 12.51 28.07
N LEU A 292 -8.15 12.03 26.98
CA LEU A 292 -9.51 11.50 26.95
C LEU A 292 -9.57 10.04 27.38
N PRO A 293 -10.75 9.54 27.78
CA PRO A 293 -10.96 8.14 28.13
C PRO A 293 -10.51 7.18 27.01
N ALA A 294 -10.11 5.98 27.41
CA ALA A 294 -9.59 4.96 26.52
C ALA A 294 -10.51 4.63 25.33
N LEU A 295 -11.82 4.60 25.56
CA LEU A 295 -12.82 4.32 24.51
C LEU A 295 -12.80 5.40 23.42
N ILE A 296 -12.64 6.68 23.79
CA ILE A 296 -12.54 7.79 22.82
C ILE A 296 -11.24 7.68 22.01
N SER A 297 -10.14 7.28 22.67
CA SER A 297 -8.88 7.02 21.95
C SER A 297 -9.01 5.88 20.93
N GLY A 298 -9.80 4.84 21.25
CA GLY A 298 -10.14 3.76 20.32
C GLY A 298 -10.96 4.25 19.12
N PHE A 299 -12.00 5.07 19.39
CA PHE A 299 -12.80 5.68 18.33
C PHE A 299 -11.95 6.65 17.46
N ALA A 300 -11.04 7.38 18.08
CA ALA A 300 -10.11 8.25 17.36
C ALA A 300 -9.22 7.46 16.38
N LEU A 301 -8.73 6.28 16.76
CA LEU A 301 -7.98 5.41 15.84
C LEU A 301 -8.85 4.92 14.67
N PHE A 302 -10.11 4.56 14.91
CA PHE A 302 -11.06 4.28 13.82
C PHE A 302 -11.17 5.47 12.86
N LEU A 303 -11.30 6.70 13.38
CA LEU A 303 -11.36 7.92 12.58
C LEU A 303 -10.05 8.21 11.84
N VAL A 304 -8.87 7.90 12.43
CA VAL A 304 -7.58 7.98 11.71
C VAL A 304 -7.63 7.05 10.49
N GLY A 305 -8.06 5.81 10.65
CA GLY A 305 -8.21 4.87 9.55
C GLY A 305 -9.16 5.39 8.46
N LEU A 306 -10.34 5.84 8.87
CA LEU A 306 -11.37 6.38 7.97
C LEU A 306 -10.86 7.59 7.17
N GLY A 307 -10.16 8.52 7.83
CA GLY A 307 -9.68 9.76 7.22
C GLY A 307 -8.42 9.57 6.37
N ASN A 308 -7.56 8.61 6.73
CA ASN A 308 -6.34 8.33 5.97
C ASN A 308 -6.61 7.56 4.67
N ALA A 309 -7.60 6.69 4.70
CA ALA A 309 -7.92 5.76 3.61
C ALA A 309 -8.05 6.40 2.21
N PRO A 310 -8.73 7.56 2.04
CA PRO A 310 -8.87 8.19 0.74
C PRO A 310 -7.62 8.91 0.23
N ILE A 311 -6.61 9.19 1.07
CA ILE A 311 -5.50 10.09 0.70
C ILE A 311 -4.63 9.45 -0.38
N PHE A 312 -4.17 8.24 -0.15
CA PHE A 312 -3.27 7.54 -1.06
C PHE A 312 -3.87 7.34 -2.46
N PRO A 313 -5.05 6.71 -2.65
CA PRO A 313 -5.60 6.46 -3.97
C PRO A 313 -5.95 7.75 -4.73
N ASN A 314 -6.45 8.79 -4.03
CA ASN A 314 -6.76 10.04 -4.69
C ASN A 314 -5.52 10.84 -5.09
N MET A 315 -4.43 10.81 -4.30
CA MET A 315 -3.16 11.42 -4.70
C MET A 315 -2.57 10.76 -5.95
N LEU A 316 -2.61 9.42 -6.03
CA LEU A 316 -2.14 8.71 -7.22
C LEU A 316 -3.02 9.02 -8.44
N HIS A 317 -4.35 9.04 -8.26
CA HIS A 317 -5.28 9.42 -9.34
C HIS A 317 -5.03 10.84 -9.88
N LEU A 318 -4.62 11.76 -9.01
CA LEU A 318 -4.30 13.14 -9.39
C LEU A 318 -2.93 13.29 -10.08
N THR A 319 -2.08 12.27 -10.08
CA THR A 319 -0.71 12.39 -10.62
C THR A 319 -0.69 12.79 -12.10
N PRO A 320 -1.45 12.18 -13.03
CA PRO A 320 -1.45 12.61 -14.42
C PRO A 320 -1.95 14.04 -14.63
N SER A 321 -2.95 14.48 -13.87
CA SER A 321 -3.49 15.84 -13.96
C SER A 321 -2.56 16.89 -13.36
N ASN A 322 -1.78 16.52 -12.33
CA ASN A 322 -0.88 17.43 -11.65
C ASN A 322 0.48 17.61 -12.36
N PHE A 323 0.96 16.59 -13.07
CA PHE A 323 2.32 16.55 -13.61
C PHE A 323 2.36 16.36 -15.15
N GLY A 324 1.23 16.06 -15.77
CA GLY A 324 1.14 15.67 -17.17
C GLY A 324 1.21 14.16 -17.37
N LYS A 325 0.53 13.70 -18.43
CA LYS A 325 0.41 12.25 -18.73
C LYS A 325 1.77 11.64 -19.11
N GLU A 326 2.62 12.40 -19.80
CA GLU A 326 3.92 11.96 -20.32
C GLU A 326 4.89 11.53 -19.22
N ILE A 327 4.92 12.24 -18.09
CA ILE A 327 5.82 11.96 -16.98
C ILE A 327 5.15 11.29 -15.79
N SER A 328 3.82 11.06 -15.89
CA SER A 328 3.02 10.52 -14.76
C SER A 328 3.53 9.18 -14.25
N GLN A 329 3.97 8.30 -15.15
CA GLN A 329 4.52 6.99 -14.78
C GLN A 329 5.80 7.12 -13.94
N THR A 330 6.71 8.02 -14.33
CA THR A 330 7.96 8.27 -13.59
C THR A 330 7.69 8.92 -12.24
N VAL A 331 6.80 9.92 -12.21
CA VAL A 331 6.40 10.58 -10.95
C VAL A 331 5.72 9.60 -10.02
N MET A 332 4.84 8.74 -10.54
CA MET A 332 4.16 7.72 -9.75
C MET A 332 5.16 6.70 -9.17
N GLY A 333 6.15 6.28 -9.95
CA GLY A 333 7.23 5.43 -9.45
C GLY A 333 8.00 6.07 -8.29
N ILE A 334 8.27 7.37 -8.36
CA ILE A 334 8.91 8.14 -7.27
C ILE A 334 7.98 8.18 -6.04
N GLN A 335 6.71 8.49 -6.23
CA GLN A 335 5.70 8.54 -5.16
C GLN A 335 5.56 7.20 -4.45
N MET A 336 5.44 6.12 -5.19
CA MET A 336 5.32 4.75 -4.66
C MET A 336 6.58 4.36 -3.86
N SER A 337 7.76 4.63 -4.42
CA SER A 337 9.02 4.34 -3.72
C SER A 337 9.17 5.13 -2.43
N ALA A 338 8.78 6.40 -2.43
CA ALA A 338 8.76 7.23 -1.22
C ALA A 338 7.78 6.71 -0.17
N SER A 339 6.61 6.22 -0.60
CA SER A 339 5.62 5.58 0.26
C SER A 339 6.16 4.31 0.90
N TYR A 340 6.75 3.41 0.13
CA TYR A 340 7.33 2.16 0.65
C TYR A 340 8.48 2.42 1.61
N LEU A 341 9.33 3.41 1.33
CA LEU A 341 10.38 3.82 2.26
C LEU A 341 9.80 4.33 3.58
N SER A 342 8.72 5.08 3.53
CA SER A 342 7.99 5.58 4.70
C SER A 342 7.37 4.46 5.52
N ILE A 343 6.74 3.49 4.85
CA ILE A 343 6.17 2.28 5.48
C ILE A 343 7.23 1.51 6.26
N LEU A 344 8.42 1.40 5.70
CA LEU A 344 9.54 0.71 6.33
C LEU A 344 10.12 1.49 7.51
N LEU A 345 10.36 2.79 7.34
CA LEU A 345 11.13 3.57 8.30
C LEU A 345 10.29 4.18 9.43
N ALA A 346 9.07 4.66 9.17
CA ALA A 346 8.31 5.42 10.15
C ALA A 346 7.96 4.62 11.41
N PRO A 347 7.50 3.35 11.34
CA PRO A 347 7.28 2.56 12.53
C PRO A 347 8.57 2.24 13.30
N VAL A 348 9.69 2.09 12.61
CA VAL A 348 11.01 1.83 13.23
C VAL A 348 11.48 3.07 13.98
N ILE A 349 11.34 4.26 13.40
CA ILE A 349 11.68 5.54 14.05
C ILE A 349 10.82 5.71 15.30
N PHE A 350 9.50 5.48 15.20
CA PHE A 350 8.66 5.56 16.40
C PHE A 350 9.02 4.49 17.43
N GLY A 351 9.39 3.27 17.01
CA GLY A 351 9.84 2.21 17.89
C GLY A 351 11.06 2.62 18.72
N TRP A 352 12.02 3.28 18.10
CA TRP A 352 13.17 3.85 18.79
C TRP A 352 12.73 4.92 19.81
N ILE A 353 11.81 5.83 19.45
CA ILE A 353 11.25 6.84 20.35
C ILE A 353 10.52 6.16 21.51
N ALA A 354 9.68 5.17 21.23
CA ALA A 354 8.90 4.45 22.23
C ALA A 354 9.79 3.74 23.27
N GLN A 355 10.88 3.14 22.81
CA GLN A 355 11.82 2.38 23.65
C GLN A 355 12.72 3.29 24.48
N ASN A 356 13.24 4.37 23.92
CA ASN A 356 14.27 5.21 24.58
C ASN A 356 13.69 6.43 25.28
N ILE A 357 12.47 6.85 24.95
CA ILE A 357 11.82 8.03 25.52
C ILE A 357 10.48 7.66 26.14
N SER A 358 9.42 7.48 25.33
CA SER A 358 8.10 7.08 25.84
C SER A 358 7.13 6.74 24.72
N VAL A 359 6.30 5.71 24.95
CA VAL A 359 5.13 5.38 24.10
C VAL A 359 4.07 6.48 24.15
N ALA A 360 4.04 7.32 25.20
CA ALA A 360 3.12 8.45 25.32
C ALA A 360 3.27 9.49 24.20
N LEU A 361 4.43 9.50 23.52
CA LEU A 361 4.69 10.38 22.37
C LEU A 361 3.97 9.95 21.08
N PHE A 362 3.26 8.82 21.07
CA PHE A 362 2.55 8.32 19.89
C PHE A 362 1.62 9.36 19.24
N PRO A 363 0.70 10.05 19.96
CA PRO A 363 -0.16 11.06 19.33
C PRO A 363 0.63 12.25 18.75
N PHE A 364 1.70 12.67 19.43
CA PHE A 364 2.55 13.78 18.98
C PHE A 364 3.36 13.41 17.73
N TYR A 365 3.82 12.16 17.65
CA TYR A 365 4.46 11.66 16.44
C TYR A 365 3.49 11.66 15.24
N LEU A 366 2.25 11.24 15.44
CA LEU A 366 1.20 11.34 14.43
C LEU A 366 0.91 12.81 14.05
N CYS A 367 0.91 13.74 15.02
CA CYS A 367 0.81 15.18 14.74
C CYS A 367 1.91 15.67 13.80
N VAL A 368 3.16 15.32 14.06
CA VAL A 368 4.29 15.73 13.21
C VAL A 368 4.11 15.21 11.79
N LEU A 369 3.77 13.94 11.62
CA LEU A 369 3.52 13.33 10.31
C LEU A 369 2.34 13.99 9.59
N TYR A 370 1.26 14.30 10.34
CA TYR A 370 0.10 15.01 9.81
C TYR A 370 0.46 16.43 9.37
N VAL A 371 1.24 17.18 10.14
CA VAL A 371 1.70 18.52 9.78
C VAL A 371 2.55 18.49 8.52
N ILE A 372 3.44 17.49 8.37
CA ILE A 372 4.21 17.29 7.13
C ILE A 372 3.25 17.09 5.96
N MET A 373 2.24 16.23 6.10
CA MET A 373 1.27 15.95 5.06
C MET A 373 0.45 17.18 4.68
N ILE A 374 -0.20 17.84 5.66
CA ILE A 374 -1.14 18.94 5.40
C ILE A 374 -0.44 20.20 4.88
N SER A 375 0.74 20.55 5.42
CA SER A 375 1.51 21.70 4.95
C SER A 375 1.90 21.55 3.48
N ASN A 376 2.29 20.36 3.05
CA ASN A 376 2.62 20.10 1.65
C ASN A 376 1.39 20.05 0.73
N THR A 377 0.22 19.67 1.26
CA THR A 377 -1.06 19.80 0.54
C THR A 377 -1.40 21.27 0.30
N ILE A 378 -1.34 22.12 1.32
CA ILE A 378 -1.66 23.54 1.23
C ILE A 378 -0.66 24.26 0.31
N LEU A 379 0.64 24.12 0.58
CA LEU A 379 1.69 24.82 -0.17
C LEU A 379 1.86 24.32 -1.61
N GLY A 380 1.57 23.04 -1.85
CA GLY A 380 1.82 22.39 -3.14
C GLY A 380 0.72 22.55 -4.15
N PHE A 381 -0.53 22.57 -3.69
CA PHE A 381 -1.69 22.39 -4.57
C PHE A 381 -2.85 23.34 -4.29
N CYS A 382 -2.91 23.99 -3.11
CA CYS A 382 -3.96 24.97 -2.81
C CYS A 382 -3.55 26.40 -3.14
N LEU A 383 -2.26 26.75 -3.00
CA LEU A 383 -1.75 28.11 -3.28
C LEU A 383 -1.33 28.32 -4.75
N HIS A 384 -1.20 27.26 -5.51
CA HIS A 384 -0.95 27.31 -6.93
C HIS A 384 -1.97 26.41 -7.65
N PRO A 385 -3.23 26.85 -7.79
CA PRO A 385 -4.19 26.15 -8.62
C PRO A 385 -3.62 26.05 -10.02
N ILE A 386 -3.65 24.84 -10.59
CA ILE A 386 -3.27 24.60 -11.96
C ILE A 386 -4.40 25.19 -12.81
N PHE A 387 -4.07 26.20 -13.61
CA PHE A 387 -4.91 26.63 -14.72
C PHE A 387 -4.85 25.56 -15.81
#